data_2e2b8cae3f27ff664bc9824fe35e3d75
#
_entry.id   2e2b8cae3f27ff664bc9824fe35e3d75
#
_cell.length_a   1.000
_cell.length_b   1.000
_cell.length_c   1.000
_cell.angle_alpha   90.00
_cell.angle_beta   90.00
_cell.angle_gamma   90.00
#
_symmetry.space_group_name_H-M   'P 1'
#
loop_
_entity.id
_entity.type
_entity.pdbx_description
1 polymer ?
#
loop_
_entity_poly.entity_id
_entity_poly.type
_entity_poly.pdbx_seq_one_letter_code
_entity_poly.pdbx_strand_id
1 'polypeptide(L)'
;LAAFSGAVPDGGVEYTEPSLNVRADGSHIAESQTKKEFHNNFNVLIVAEKYQTGFDEPLLHTMIVDKKLKGVKAVQTLSRLNRTCPGKTDTFVLDFVNKAEDIREAFQPFYQETFLEQEVNTDLIYKTQKELRSFAVYSDADVEAFAKEYFRSTKQDKNAVGRMSSVLKPVADR
;
A
#
# COMPACT_ATOMS: atom_id res chain seq x y z
N LEU A 1 -6.70 21.71 1.80
CA LEU A 1 -6.15 22.03 0.48
C LEU A 1 -7.06 21.56 -0.64
N ALA A 2 -6.94 22.20 -1.81
CA ALA A 2 -7.56 21.79 -3.07
C ALA A 2 -6.48 21.35 -4.07
N ALA A 3 -6.77 20.36 -4.92
CA ALA A 3 -5.87 19.88 -5.96
C ALA A 3 -6.67 19.62 -7.25
N PHE A 4 -6.45 20.42 -8.26
CA PHE A 4 -7.09 20.33 -9.57
C PHE A 4 -6.20 20.97 -10.64
N SER A 5 -6.54 20.81 -11.90
CA SER A 5 -5.75 21.35 -13.01
C SER A 5 -6.52 22.48 -13.72
N GLY A 6 -5.80 23.52 -14.11
CA GLY A 6 -6.38 24.68 -14.80
C GLY A 6 -7.05 25.66 -13.88
N ALA A 7 -8.06 26.38 -14.39
CA ALA A 7 -8.84 27.35 -13.65
C ALA A 7 -10.33 26.94 -13.62
N VAL A 8 -11.00 27.21 -12.51
CA VAL A 8 -12.42 26.95 -12.31
C VAL A 8 -13.14 28.30 -12.19
N PRO A 9 -14.02 28.65 -13.13
CA PRO A 9 -14.80 29.89 -13.04
C PRO A 9 -15.99 29.71 -12.07
N ASP A 10 -16.12 30.63 -11.14
CA ASP A 10 -17.28 30.72 -10.27
C ASP A 10 -17.59 32.21 -9.93
N GLY A 11 -18.84 32.62 -10.04
CA GLY A 11 -19.29 33.98 -9.73
C GLY A 11 -18.54 35.10 -10.48
N GLY A 12 -17.98 34.81 -11.68
CA GLY A 12 -17.19 35.79 -12.46
C GLY A 12 -15.73 35.90 -12.01
N VAL A 13 -15.30 35.04 -11.11
CA VAL A 13 -13.91 34.93 -10.65
C VAL A 13 -13.31 33.58 -11.16
N GLU A 14 -12.08 33.59 -11.61
CA GLU A 14 -11.34 32.40 -11.94
C GLU A 14 -10.47 31.95 -10.75
N TYR A 15 -10.72 30.74 -10.29
CA TYR A 15 -9.96 30.13 -9.21
C TYR A 15 -8.94 29.12 -9.76
N THR A 16 -7.70 29.24 -9.31
CA THR A 16 -6.64 28.30 -9.57
C THR A 16 -6.25 27.57 -8.27
N GLU A 17 -5.58 26.43 -8.37
CA GLU A 17 -5.11 25.72 -7.18
C GLU A 17 -4.29 26.63 -6.24
N PRO A 18 -3.30 27.42 -6.72
CA PRO A 18 -2.58 28.35 -5.85
C PRO A 18 -3.44 29.46 -5.28
N SER A 19 -4.50 29.91 -5.97
CA SER A 19 -5.36 30.97 -5.45
C SER A 19 -6.23 30.52 -4.27
N LEU A 20 -6.57 29.20 -4.23
CA LEU A 20 -7.37 28.63 -3.13
C LEU A 20 -6.50 28.11 -1.97
N ASN A 21 -5.27 27.69 -2.25
CA ASN A 21 -4.39 27.10 -1.25
C ASN A 21 -3.53 28.17 -0.59
N VAL A 22 -3.87 28.50 0.65
CA VAL A 22 -3.22 29.57 1.42
C VAL A 22 -2.76 29.02 2.77
N ARG A 23 -1.55 29.37 3.19
CA ARG A 23 -1.03 29.05 4.53
C ARG A 23 -1.64 29.98 5.59
N ALA A 24 -1.41 29.65 6.85
CA ALA A 24 -1.87 30.44 7.98
C ALA A 24 -1.31 31.89 7.99
N ASP A 25 -0.14 32.10 7.39
CA ASP A 25 0.49 33.42 7.24
C ASP A 25 -0.03 34.24 6.03
N GLY A 26 -0.99 33.70 5.29
CA GLY A 26 -1.55 34.32 4.09
C GLY A 26 -0.77 34.09 2.79
N SER A 27 0.35 33.37 2.83
CA SER A 27 1.10 33.05 1.62
C SER A 27 0.44 31.95 0.80
N HIS A 28 0.45 32.08 -0.53
CA HIS A 28 -0.09 31.07 -1.44
C HIS A 28 0.82 29.86 -1.58
N ILE A 29 0.21 28.69 -1.79
CA ILE A 29 0.92 27.43 -1.98
C ILE A 29 0.96 27.12 -3.48
N ALA A 30 2.17 27.00 -4.02
CA ALA A 30 2.34 26.59 -5.40
C ALA A 30 1.92 25.10 -5.60
N GLU A 31 1.42 24.75 -6.79
CA GLU A 31 0.98 23.37 -7.12
C GLU A 31 2.05 22.32 -6.83
N SER A 32 3.32 22.63 -7.09
CA SER A 32 4.44 21.72 -6.82
C SER A 32 4.66 21.44 -5.32
N GLN A 33 4.13 22.30 -4.45
CA GLN A 33 4.27 22.19 -2.99
C GLN A 33 3.05 21.53 -2.33
N THR A 34 1.93 21.39 -3.03
CA THR A 34 0.65 20.90 -2.47
C THR A 34 0.81 19.57 -1.74
N LYS A 35 1.56 18.60 -2.30
CA LYS A 35 1.78 17.30 -1.64
C LYS A 35 2.55 17.42 -0.33
N LYS A 36 3.62 18.21 -0.32
CA LYS A 36 4.46 18.42 0.86
C LYS A 36 3.71 19.17 1.95
N GLU A 37 2.95 20.17 1.56
CA GLU A 37 2.10 20.95 2.49
C GLU A 37 0.97 20.08 3.07
N PHE A 38 0.34 19.24 2.26
CA PHE A 38 -0.67 18.32 2.75
C PHE A 38 -0.08 17.38 3.81
N HIS A 39 1.05 16.75 3.53
CA HIS A 39 1.72 15.86 4.48
C HIS A 39 2.03 16.52 5.82
N ASN A 40 2.50 17.78 5.81
CA ASN A 40 3.04 18.42 7.00
C ASN A 40 2.03 19.28 7.77
N ASN A 41 1.08 19.92 7.07
CA ASN A 41 0.35 21.04 7.62
C ASN A 41 -1.17 20.96 7.45
N PHE A 42 -1.69 20.01 6.67
CA PHE A 42 -3.11 19.96 6.37
C PHE A 42 -3.69 18.56 6.54
N ASN A 43 -4.92 18.48 7.04
CA ASN A 43 -5.60 17.21 7.31
C ASN A 43 -6.62 16.83 6.22
N VAL A 44 -7.00 17.74 5.35
CA VAL A 44 -8.00 17.52 4.30
C VAL A 44 -7.45 17.97 2.95
N LEU A 45 -7.61 17.11 1.95
CA LEU A 45 -7.28 17.39 0.56
C LEU A 45 -8.49 17.09 -0.33
N ILE A 46 -9.01 18.09 -1.00
CA ILE A 46 -10.09 17.98 -1.98
C ILE A 46 -9.45 17.85 -3.36
N VAL A 47 -9.79 16.78 -4.09
CA VAL A 47 -9.13 16.45 -5.36
C VAL A 47 -10.14 16.35 -6.49
N ALA A 48 -9.92 17.09 -7.58
CA ALA A 48 -10.67 16.96 -8.82
C ALA A 48 -9.73 16.60 -9.98
N GLU A 49 -9.89 15.37 -10.53
CA GLU A 49 -9.15 14.82 -11.69
C GLU A 49 -7.62 14.85 -11.57
N LYS A 50 -7.08 15.15 -10.41
CA LYS A 50 -5.65 15.23 -10.12
C LYS A 50 -5.23 14.09 -9.19
N TYR A 51 -3.94 13.75 -9.16
CA TYR A 51 -3.40 12.70 -8.28
C TYR A 51 -4.01 11.30 -8.44
N GLN A 52 -4.59 10.99 -9.59
CA GLN A 52 -5.03 9.62 -9.91
C GLN A 52 -3.85 8.66 -10.01
N THR A 53 -2.67 9.18 -10.34
CA THR A 53 -1.39 8.47 -10.33
C THR A 53 -0.34 9.31 -9.60
N GLY A 54 0.72 8.66 -9.09
CA GLY A 54 1.87 9.35 -8.51
C GLY A 54 1.63 10.13 -7.21
N PHE A 55 0.52 9.86 -6.51
CA PHE A 55 0.28 10.40 -5.16
C PHE A 55 0.54 9.30 -4.13
N ASP A 56 1.46 9.53 -3.23
CA ASP A 56 1.82 8.61 -2.15
C ASP A 56 1.77 9.34 -0.82
N GLU A 57 0.77 9.00 0.02
CA GLU A 57 0.59 9.56 1.35
C GLU A 57 0.23 8.41 2.31
N PRO A 58 1.22 7.88 3.05
CA PRO A 58 1.00 6.77 3.96
C PRO A 58 0.01 7.08 5.09
N LEU A 59 -0.08 8.34 5.52
CA LEU A 59 -0.99 8.78 6.58
C LEU A 59 -2.45 8.89 6.12
N LEU A 60 -2.74 8.73 4.82
CA LEU A 60 -4.10 8.82 4.30
C LEU A 60 -4.97 7.72 4.91
N HIS A 61 -5.92 8.12 5.75
CA HIS A 61 -6.78 7.21 6.51
C HIS A 61 -8.20 7.13 5.92
N THR A 62 -8.78 8.27 5.54
CA THR A 62 -10.17 8.35 5.09
C THR A 62 -10.24 8.91 3.67
N MET A 63 -11.09 8.32 2.85
CA MET A 63 -11.41 8.82 1.52
C MET A 63 -12.91 9.00 1.37
N ILE A 64 -13.31 10.17 0.92
CA ILE A 64 -14.70 10.49 0.55
C ILE A 64 -14.75 10.53 -0.97
N VAL A 65 -15.61 9.72 -1.58
CA VAL A 65 -15.72 9.57 -3.03
C VAL A 65 -17.06 10.13 -3.49
N ASP A 66 -16.99 11.20 -4.29
CA ASP A 66 -18.13 11.82 -4.98
C ASP A 66 -17.90 11.82 -6.49
N LYS A 67 -17.50 10.65 -7.02
CA LYS A 67 -17.17 10.46 -8.42
C LYS A 67 -17.42 9.02 -8.83
N LYS A 68 -17.94 8.82 -10.07
CA LYS A 68 -18.07 7.48 -10.63
C LYS A 68 -16.69 6.88 -10.93
N LEU A 69 -16.38 5.78 -10.27
CA LEU A 69 -15.18 4.98 -10.45
C LEU A 69 -15.54 3.70 -11.22
N LYS A 70 -14.70 3.31 -12.21
CA LYS A 70 -14.92 2.09 -12.99
C LYS A 70 -13.61 1.36 -13.24
N GLY A 71 -13.64 0.02 -13.17
CA GLY A 71 -12.55 -0.86 -13.52
C GLY A 71 -11.24 -0.47 -12.82
N VAL A 72 -10.15 -0.44 -13.57
CA VAL A 72 -8.80 -0.15 -13.05
C VAL A 72 -8.72 1.19 -12.28
N LYS A 73 -9.51 2.20 -12.69
CA LYS A 73 -9.52 3.50 -11.99
C LYS A 73 -10.06 3.40 -10.56
N ALA A 74 -11.04 2.52 -10.31
CA ALA A 74 -11.54 2.27 -8.95
C ALA A 74 -10.40 1.70 -8.08
N VAL A 75 -9.72 0.68 -8.57
CA VAL A 75 -8.60 0.05 -7.88
C VAL A 75 -7.47 1.05 -7.63
N GLN A 76 -7.03 1.78 -8.65
CA GLN A 76 -5.96 2.77 -8.54
C GLN A 76 -6.28 3.91 -7.55
N THR A 77 -7.54 4.31 -7.45
CA THR A 77 -7.97 5.37 -6.54
C THR A 77 -8.06 4.86 -5.11
N LEU A 78 -8.81 3.77 -4.88
CA LEU A 78 -9.09 3.28 -3.54
C LEU A 78 -7.87 2.62 -2.87
N SER A 79 -7.00 1.95 -3.63
CA SER A 79 -5.78 1.34 -3.11
C SER A 79 -4.77 2.34 -2.53
N ARG A 80 -4.95 3.64 -2.75
CA ARG A 80 -4.11 4.68 -2.11
C ARG A 80 -4.25 4.70 -0.59
N LEU A 81 -5.38 4.24 -0.06
CA LEU A 81 -5.58 4.07 1.38
C LEU A 81 -4.76 2.91 1.95
N ASN A 82 -4.36 1.94 1.13
CA ASN A 82 -3.70 0.71 1.57
C ASN A 82 -2.19 0.88 1.86
N ARG A 83 -1.70 2.12 1.91
CA ARG A 83 -0.32 2.39 2.34
C ARG A 83 -0.18 2.15 3.82
N THR A 84 0.83 1.37 4.20
CA THR A 84 1.12 1.07 5.58
C THR A 84 1.89 2.21 6.24
N CYS A 85 1.55 2.51 7.49
CA CYS A 85 2.22 3.51 8.29
C CYS A 85 2.16 3.07 9.77
N PRO A 86 3.20 3.30 10.58
CA PRO A 86 3.14 3.02 12.02
C PRO A 86 1.96 3.74 12.68
N GLY A 87 1.14 2.99 13.43
CA GLY A 87 -0.06 3.51 14.10
C GLY A 87 -1.32 3.56 13.25
N LYS A 88 -1.26 3.24 11.95
CA LYS A 88 -2.44 3.12 11.08
C LYS A 88 -2.91 1.66 11.08
N THR A 89 -4.04 1.41 11.72
CA THR A 89 -4.62 0.07 11.89
C THR A 89 -5.75 -0.23 10.93
N ASP A 90 -6.42 0.82 10.43
CA ASP A 90 -7.60 0.73 9.59
C ASP A 90 -7.68 1.88 8.57
N THR A 91 -8.62 1.78 7.66
CA THR A 91 -8.93 2.81 6.66
C THR A 91 -10.43 2.87 6.44
N PHE A 92 -10.92 4.02 6.02
CA PHE A 92 -12.34 4.25 5.83
C PHE A 92 -12.62 4.87 4.46
N VAL A 93 -13.61 4.31 3.73
CA VAL A 93 -14.13 4.87 2.48
C VAL A 93 -15.61 5.18 2.65
N LEU A 94 -15.98 6.42 2.38
CA LEU A 94 -17.37 6.84 2.22
C LEU A 94 -17.61 7.17 0.75
N ASP A 95 -18.48 6.42 0.10
CA ASP A 95 -18.77 6.56 -1.33
C ASP A 95 -20.24 6.94 -1.52
N PHE A 96 -20.49 8.05 -2.22
CA PHE A 96 -21.84 8.57 -2.49
C PHE A 96 -22.36 8.19 -3.89
N VAL A 97 -21.52 7.69 -4.77
CA VAL A 97 -21.86 7.58 -6.21
C VAL A 97 -21.82 6.15 -6.72
N ASN A 98 -20.93 5.31 -6.16
CA ASN A 98 -20.69 3.98 -6.67
C ASN A 98 -21.46 2.92 -5.88
N LYS A 99 -21.94 1.89 -6.56
CA LYS A 99 -22.52 0.73 -5.90
C LYS A 99 -21.40 -0.20 -5.43
N ALA A 100 -21.61 -0.85 -4.29
CA ALA A 100 -20.65 -1.80 -3.73
C ALA A 100 -20.29 -2.93 -4.70
N GLU A 101 -21.28 -3.38 -5.49
CA GLU A 101 -21.11 -4.41 -6.50
C GLU A 101 -20.15 -3.97 -7.61
N ASP A 102 -20.31 -2.73 -8.14
CA ASP A 102 -19.45 -2.17 -9.20
C ASP A 102 -17.99 -2.09 -8.73
N ILE A 103 -17.77 -1.72 -7.46
CA ILE A 103 -16.44 -1.66 -6.84
C ILE A 103 -15.87 -3.07 -6.66
N ARG A 104 -16.67 -4.01 -6.17
CA ARG A 104 -16.26 -5.41 -6.01
C ARG A 104 -15.81 -6.02 -7.34
N GLU A 105 -16.61 -5.85 -8.40
CA GLU A 105 -16.26 -6.31 -9.75
C GLU A 105 -14.96 -5.68 -10.26
N ALA A 106 -14.74 -4.39 -9.98
CA ALA A 106 -13.51 -3.72 -10.38
C ALA A 106 -12.26 -4.30 -9.70
N PHE A 107 -12.38 -4.77 -8.46
CA PHE A 107 -11.30 -5.37 -7.70
C PHE A 107 -11.11 -6.87 -7.97
N GLN A 108 -12.15 -7.57 -8.43
CA GLN A 108 -12.13 -9.03 -8.62
C GLN A 108 -10.93 -9.56 -9.42
N PRO A 109 -10.50 -8.97 -10.56
CA PRO A 109 -9.33 -9.44 -11.32
C PRO A 109 -8.04 -9.40 -10.51
N PHE A 110 -7.92 -8.48 -9.54
CA PHE A 110 -6.74 -8.30 -8.70
C PHE A 110 -6.74 -9.21 -7.47
N TYR A 111 -7.93 -9.67 -7.05
CA TYR A 111 -8.04 -10.67 -5.97
C TYR A 111 -7.84 -12.10 -6.47
N GLN A 112 -8.11 -12.38 -7.74
CA GLN A 112 -7.90 -13.71 -8.33
C GLN A 112 -6.42 -14.12 -8.40
N GLU A 113 -5.51 -13.16 -8.36
CA GLU A 113 -4.07 -13.44 -8.26
C GLU A 113 -3.59 -13.70 -6.82
N THR A 114 -4.43 -13.44 -5.83
CA THR A 114 -4.11 -13.69 -4.43
C THR A 114 -4.84 -14.96 -4.00
N PHE A 115 -4.16 -16.09 -3.95
CA PHE A 115 -4.66 -17.40 -3.50
C PHE A 115 -5.08 -17.44 -2.00
N LEU A 116 -5.80 -16.43 -1.51
CA LEU A 116 -6.22 -16.34 -0.11
C LEU A 116 -7.64 -16.84 0.18
N GLU A 117 -8.39 -17.30 -0.85
CA GLU A 117 -9.74 -17.85 -0.66
C GLU A 117 -9.85 -19.36 -0.89
N GLN A 118 -8.77 -20.08 -1.09
CA GLN A 118 -8.84 -21.53 -0.96
C GLN A 118 -8.54 -21.89 0.50
N GLU A 119 -9.45 -22.65 1.12
CA GLU A 119 -9.16 -23.39 2.35
C GLU A 119 -7.72 -23.90 2.26
N VAL A 120 -6.93 -23.61 3.28
CA VAL A 120 -5.52 -24.05 3.33
C VAL A 120 -5.53 -25.57 3.15
N ASN A 121 -5.36 -26.00 1.92
CA ASN A 121 -5.24 -27.42 1.62
C ASN A 121 -3.90 -27.87 2.21
N THR A 122 -3.96 -28.52 3.37
CA THR A 122 -2.78 -29.05 4.05
C THR A 122 -1.98 -29.96 3.14
N ASP A 123 -2.64 -30.66 2.21
CA ASP A 123 -1.99 -31.51 1.22
C ASP A 123 -1.11 -30.73 0.24
N LEU A 124 -1.47 -29.47 -0.06
CA LEU A 124 -0.66 -28.60 -0.91
C LEU A 124 0.67 -28.24 -0.24
N ILE A 125 0.66 -28.00 1.07
CA ILE A 125 1.87 -27.70 1.85
C ILE A 125 2.81 -28.91 1.81
N TYR A 126 2.30 -30.11 2.05
CA TYR A 126 3.08 -31.35 2.00
C TYR A 126 3.59 -31.66 0.59
N LYS A 127 2.78 -31.42 -0.42
CA LYS A 127 3.15 -31.60 -1.82
C LYS A 127 4.27 -30.65 -2.22
N THR A 128 4.14 -29.36 -1.88
CA THR A 128 5.18 -28.35 -2.15
C THR A 128 6.47 -28.65 -1.38
N GLN A 129 6.37 -29.08 -0.13
CA GLN A 129 7.54 -29.51 0.66
C GLN A 129 8.25 -30.70 0.02
N LYS A 130 7.49 -31.70 -0.45
CA LYS A 130 8.04 -32.86 -1.13
C LYS A 130 8.71 -32.48 -2.45
N GLU A 131 8.12 -31.57 -3.20
CA GLU A 131 8.66 -31.04 -4.43
C GLU A 131 9.96 -30.26 -4.19
N LEU A 132 9.99 -29.36 -3.20
CA LEU A 132 11.20 -28.65 -2.78
C LEU A 132 12.33 -29.59 -2.36
N ARG A 133 12.01 -30.68 -1.62
CA ARG A 133 12.98 -31.69 -1.25
C ARG A 133 13.53 -32.46 -2.45
N SER A 134 12.75 -32.63 -3.53
CA SER A 134 13.20 -33.33 -4.73
C SER A 134 14.31 -32.62 -5.49
N PHE A 135 14.43 -31.27 -5.32
CA PHE A 135 15.53 -30.50 -5.86
C PHE A 135 16.87 -30.71 -5.13
N ALA A 136 16.85 -31.34 -3.96
CA ALA A 136 18.04 -31.64 -3.13
C ALA A 136 18.91 -30.40 -2.79
N VAL A 137 18.34 -29.20 -2.82
CA VAL A 137 19.05 -27.96 -2.49
C VAL A 137 19.37 -27.88 -1.00
N TYR A 138 18.50 -28.41 -0.15
CA TYR A 138 18.70 -28.46 1.30
C TYR A 138 18.30 -29.83 1.87
N SER A 139 18.85 -30.16 3.04
CA SER A 139 18.57 -31.39 3.79
C SER A 139 17.82 -31.05 5.11
N ASP A 140 17.28 -32.09 5.74
CA ASP A 140 16.66 -31.93 7.07
C ASP A 140 17.69 -31.42 8.11
N ALA A 141 18.95 -31.81 8.00
CA ALA A 141 20.02 -31.30 8.85
C ALA A 141 20.27 -29.80 8.66
N ASP A 142 20.16 -29.29 7.44
CA ASP A 142 20.26 -27.85 7.16
C ASP A 142 19.10 -27.07 7.81
N VAL A 143 17.87 -27.64 7.74
CA VAL A 143 16.67 -27.06 8.38
C VAL A 143 16.82 -27.05 9.91
N GLU A 144 17.28 -28.12 10.51
CA GLU A 144 17.52 -28.19 11.97
C GLU A 144 18.61 -27.22 12.41
N ALA A 145 19.71 -27.12 11.66
CA ALA A 145 20.79 -26.17 11.96
C ALA A 145 20.29 -24.72 11.89
N PHE A 146 19.49 -24.38 10.88
CA PHE A 146 18.88 -23.05 10.76
C PHE A 146 17.88 -22.77 11.88
N ALA A 147 16.98 -23.71 12.16
CA ALA A 147 15.99 -23.59 13.22
C ALA A 147 16.64 -23.37 14.60
N LYS A 148 17.72 -24.11 14.87
CA LYS A 148 18.49 -23.96 16.12
C LYS A 148 19.02 -22.53 16.31
N GLU A 149 19.57 -21.91 15.26
CA GLU A 149 20.04 -20.52 15.32
C GLU A 149 18.90 -19.51 15.34
N TYR A 150 17.82 -19.75 14.58
CA TYR A 150 16.66 -18.91 14.53
C TYR A 150 15.93 -18.80 15.88
N PHE A 151 15.68 -19.95 16.54
CA PHE A 151 14.99 -20.00 17.82
C PHE A 151 15.90 -19.75 19.04
N ARG A 152 17.24 -19.70 18.85
CA ARG A 152 18.19 -19.38 19.91
C ARG A 152 18.08 -17.93 20.40
N SER A 153 17.66 -17.03 19.54
CA SER A 153 17.61 -15.59 19.79
C SER A 153 16.23 -15.16 20.27
N THR A 154 16.03 -15.01 21.57
CA THR A 154 14.82 -14.38 22.18
C THR A 154 14.90 -12.85 22.21
N LYS A 155 16.02 -12.24 21.77
CA LYS A 155 16.24 -10.80 21.64
C LYS A 155 16.95 -10.53 20.32
N GLN A 156 16.68 -9.38 19.70
CA GLN A 156 17.39 -8.89 18.51
C GLN A 156 18.91 -8.77 18.81
N ASP A 157 19.61 -9.87 18.61
CA ASP A 157 21.05 -9.91 18.69
C ASP A 157 21.60 -9.48 17.34
N LYS A 158 22.43 -8.43 17.32
CA LYS A 158 23.07 -7.89 16.09
C LYS A 158 23.83 -8.97 15.30
N ASN A 159 24.25 -10.06 15.94
CA ASN A 159 24.97 -11.17 15.32
C ASN A 159 24.04 -12.31 14.85
N ALA A 160 22.74 -12.28 15.14
CA ALA A 160 21.80 -13.35 14.77
C ALA A 160 21.72 -13.54 13.26
N VAL A 161 21.63 -12.45 12.49
CA VAL A 161 21.60 -12.47 11.03
C VAL A 161 22.88 -13.07 10.46
N GLY A 162 24.04 -12.71 11.00
CA GLY A 162 25.32 -13.28 10.57
C GLY A 162 25.42 -14.78 10.80
N ARG A 163 24.96 -15.30 11.95
CA ARG A 163 24.92 -16.75 12.24
C ARG A 163 23.94 -17.48 11.32
N MET A 164 22.74 -16.97 11.11
CA MET A 164 21.77 -17.55 10.18
C MET A 164 22.32 -17.57 8.74
N SER A 165 22.96 -16.49 8.29
CA SER A 165 23.61 -16.42 6.98
C SER A 165 24.74 -17.46 6.86
N SER A 166 25.53 -17.69 7.90
CA SER A 166 26.61 -18.70 7.86
C SER A 166 26.08 -20.13 7.75
N VAL A 167 24.89 -20.42 8.27
CA VAL A 167 24.23 -21.73 8.12
C VAL A 167 23.64 -21.89 6.72
N LEU A 168 23.10 -20.80 6.12
CA LEU A 168 22.48 -20.85 4.79
C LEU A 168 23.49 -20.83 3.64
N LYS A 169 24.67 -20.23 3.83
CA LYS A 169 25.67 -20.10 2.77
C LYS A 169 26.08 -21.45 2.12
N PRO A 170 26.40 -22.50 2.87
CA PRO A 170 26.73 -23.82 2.26
C PRO A 170 25.57 -24.44 1.48
N VAL A 171 24.31 -24.07 1.85
CA VAL A 171 23.09 -24.51 1.15
C VAL A 171 22.93 -23.76 -0.18
N ALA A 172 23.23 -22.46 -0.19
CA ALA A 172 23.15 -21.62 -1.38
C ALA A 172 24.26 -21.93 -2.41
N ASP A 173 25.37 -22.50 -1.96
CA ASP A 173 26.53 -22.83 -2.80
C ASP A 173 26.44 -24.26 -3.42
N ARG A 174 25.36 -25.03 -3.15
CA ARG A 174 25.05 -26.33 -3.77
C ARG A 174 24.28 -26.21 -5.07
#